data_10493d9cede27529419154a4229e6f9a
#
_entry.id   10493d9cede27529419154a4229e6f9a
#
_cell.length_a   1.000
_cell.length_b   1.000
_cell.length_c   1.000
_cell.angle_alpha   90.00
_cell.angle_beta   90.00
_cell.angle_gamma   90.00
#
_symmetry.space_group_name_H-M   'P 1'
#
loop_
_entity.id
_entity.type
_entity.pdbx_description
1 polymer ?
#
loop_
_entity_poly.entity_id
_entity_poly.type
_entity_poly.pdbx_seq_one_letter_code
_entity_poly.pdbx_strand_id
1 'polypeptide(L)'
;MKSFELKPTEENLLSTYKNDQIGRNTDIHAFVDILNSLEDSCSIALDGAWGSGKTFFVKQVKMVLESCSPIKSKSEYRDEVKTVWKNYHSGKEPEFQAQLCVYYDAWENDSDGDPILSLVYSILQQVDEKTPFPKDNKIFEKVAALADCITGKSTTAVLESMKSDSVLDDLRKSKSIHSTIVEFLDHLLEERADRLVVIIDELDRCKPNYAVQLLEKIKHYFDNERILSLIHISEPTRP
;
A
#
# COMPACT_ATOMS: atom_id res chain seq x y z
N MET A 1 -30.60 3.37 15.11
CA MET A 1 -30.21 1.99 14.81
C MET A 1 -28.73 1.89 15.11
N LYS A 2 -28.26 1.09 16.08
CA LYS A 2 -26.82 0.91 16.30
C LYS A 2 -26.30 0.06 15.13
N SER A 3 -25.35 0.60 14.37
CA SER A 3 -24.64 -0.18 13.37
C SER A 3 -23.88 -1.30 14.08
N PHE A 4 -24.20 -2.56 13.74
CA PHE A 4 -23.46 -3.73 14.21
C PHE A 4 -22.22 -4.00 13.35
N GLU A 5 -21.83 -3.05 12.52
CA GLU A 5 -20.69 -3.19 11.65
C GLU A 5 -19.39 -3.01 12.45
N LEU A 6 -18.57 -4.04 12.44
CA LEU A 6 -17.27 -4.04 13.08
C LEU A 6 -16.31 -3.18 12.24
N LYS A 7 -16.02 -1.96 12.71
CA LYS A 7 -15.08 -1.07 12.01
C LYS A 7 -13.65 -1.61 12.09
N PRO A 8 -12.85 -1.49 11.02
CA PRO A 8 -11.47 -1.95 10.97
C PRO A 8 -10.51 -0.97 11.69
N THR A 9 -10.79 -0.68 12.97
CA THR A 9 -9.89 0.07 13.86
C THR A 9 -8.76 -0.85 14.34
N GLU A 10 -7.61 -0.30 14.70
CA GLU A 10 -6.47 -1.09 15.20
C GLU A 10 -6.86 -1.97 16.38
N GLU A 11 -7.64 -1.44 17.33
CA GLU A 11 -8.15 -2.19 18.48
C GLU A 11 -9.01 -3.40 18.05
N ASN A 12 -9.95 -3.19 17.10
CA ASN A 12 -10.81 -4.26 16.60
C ASN A 12 -10.03 -5.30 15.79
N LEU A 13 -9.08 -4.86 14.97
CA LEU A 13 -8.20 -5.75 14.20
C LEU A 13 -7.40 -6.65 15.14
N LEU A 14 -6.80 -6.08 16.18
CA LEU A 14 -6.01 -6.82 17.16
C LEU A 14 -6.88 -7.76 17.99
N SER A 15 -7.98 -7.26 18.58
CA SER A 15 -8.83 -8.07 19.48
C SER A 15 -9.45 -9.26 18.77
N THR A 16 -9.90 -9.08 17.53
CA THR A 16 -10.47 -10.17 16.73
C THR A 16 -9.40 -11.18 16.29
N TYR A 17 -8.19 -10.72 15.97
CA TYR A 17 -7.06 -11.59 15.62
C TYR A 17 -6.57 -12.38 16.82
N LYS A 18 -6.44 -11.77 18.01
CA LYS A 18 -5.99 -12.46 19.23
C LYS A 18 -6.89 -13.63 19.63
N ASN A 19 -8.18 -13.46 19.47
CA ASN A 19 -9.18 -14.43 19.96
C ASN A 19 -9.81 -15.24 18.84
N ASP A 20 -9.34 -15.09 17.60
CA ASP A 20 -9.94 -15.68 16.39
C ASP A 20 -11.46 -15.52 16.32
N GLN A 21 -11.96 -14.35 16.75
CA GLN A 21 -13.40 -14.11 16.90
C GLN A 21 -14.19 -14.21 15.59
N ILE A 22 -13.51 -14.02 14.46
CA ILE A 22 -14.11 -14.07 13.12
C ILE A 22 -13.86 -15.45 12.47
N GLY A 23 -13.02 -16.30 13.07
CA GLY A 23 -12.67 -17.62 12.54
C GLY A 23 -11.81 -17.54 11.26
N ARG A 24 -11.00 -16.50 11.10
CA ARG A 24 -10.21 -16.25 9.86
C ARG A 24 -8.69 -16.30 10.07
N ASN A 25 -8.24 -16.59 11.26
CA ASN A 25 -6.80 -16.63 11.50
C ASN A 25 -6.09 -17.65 10.60
N THR A 26 -6.70 -18.79 10.33
CA THR A 26 -6.16 -19.79 9.39
C THR A 26 -5.94 -19.20 8.01
N ASP A 27 -6.91 -18.45 7.47
CA ASP A 27 -6.81 -17.83 6.16
C ASP A 27 -5.75 -16.71 6.16
N ILE A 28 -5.69 -15.90 7.23
CA ILE A 28 -4.70 -14.83 7.39
C ILE A 28 -3.29 -15.43 7.41
N HIS A 29 -3.05 -16.46 8.22
CA HIS A 29 -1.74 -17.09 8.32
C HIS A 29 -1.33 -17.74 7.01
N ALA A 30 -2.22 -18.51 6.36
CA ALA A 30 -1.95 -19.12 5.06
C ALA A 30 -1.64 -18.07 3.99
N PHE A 31 -2.38 -16.96 3.98
CA PHE A 31 -2.14 -15.89 3.01
C PHE A 31 -0.82 -15.16 3.27
N VAL A 32 -0.49 -14.88 4.52
CA VAL A 32 0.79 -14.28 4.92
C VAL A 32 1.96 -15.21 4.57
N ASP A 33 1.83 -16.53 4.80
CA ASP A 33 2.83 -17.51 4.40
C ASP A 33 3.06 -17.52 2.89
N ILE A 34 1.98 -17.45 2.09
CA ILE A 34 2.08 -17.31 0.63
C ILE A 34 2.86 -16.04 0.27
N LEU A 35 2.47 -14.88 0.82
CA LEU A 35 3.16 -13.61 0.53
C LEU A 35 4.64 -13.67 0.91
N ASN A 36 4.96 -14.30 2.03
CA ASN A 36 6.34 -14.41 2.51
C ASN A 36 7.19 -15.39 1.68
N SER A 37 6.55 -16.35 0.99
CA SER A 37 7.22 -17.32 0.11
C SER A 37 7.47 -16.82 -1.32
N LEU A 38 6.86 -15.71 -1.71
CA LEU A 38 7.06 -15.15 -3.05
C LEU A 38 8.46 -14.53 -3.16
N GLU A 39 9.17 -14.86 -4.22
CA GLU A 39 10.51 -14.33 -4.53
C GLU A 39 10.45 -13.17 -5.52
N ASP A 40 9.48 -13.23 -6.45
CA ASP A 40 9.31 -12.26 -7.54
C ASP A 40 8.16 -11.28 -7.28
N SER A 41 8.15 -10.18 -8.04
CA SER A 41 7.02 -9.26 -8.08
C SER A 41 5.75 -9.95 -8.56
N CYS A 42 4.66 -9.70 -7.91
CA CYS A 42 3.36 -10.13 -8.39
C CYS A 42 2.24 -9.19 -7.98
N SER A 43 1.16 -9.22 -8.75
CA SER A 43 -0.11 -8.58 -8.41
C SER A 43 -1.13 -9.66 -8.08
N ILE A 44 -1.63 -9.64 -6.84
CA ILE A 44 -2.61 -10.61 -6.35
C ILE A 44 -3.95 -9.91 -6.25
N ALA A 45 -4.96 -10.41 -6.97
CA ALA A 45 -6.33 -9.95 -6.84
C ALA A 45 -7.04 -10.72 -5.72
N LEU A 46 -7.57 -9.98 -4.73
CA LEU A 46 -8.44 -10.53 -3.69
C LEU A 46 -9.88 -10.29 -4.10
N ASP A 47 -10.54 -11.36 -4.52
CA ASP A 47 -11.94 -11.33 -4.93
C ASP A 47 -12.86 -11.90 -3.85
N GLY A 48 -14.11 -11.44 -3.82
CA GLY A 48 -15.12 -11.96 -2.93
C GLY A 48 -16.36 -11.06 -2.88
N ALA A 49 -17.47 -11.62 -2.42
CA ALA A 49 -18.75 -10.93 -2.36
C ALA A 49 -18.68 -9.61 -1.56
N TRP A 50 -19.52 -8.66 -1.93
CA TRP A 50 -19.63 -7.40 -1.20
C TRP A 50 -20.06 -7.66 0.26
N GLY A 51 -19.46 -6.95 1.21
CA GLY A 51 -19.74 -7.16 2.64
C GLY A 51 -19.07 -8.39 3.26
N SER A 52 -18.29 -9.18 2.51
CA SER A 52 -17.59 -10.35 3.06
C SER A 52 -16.43 -10.02 4.02
N GLY A 53 -16.14 -8.73 4.28
CA GLY A 53 -15.11 -8.30 5.21
C GLY A 53 -13.69 -8.31 4.64
N LYS A 54 -13.54 -8.14 3.31
CA LYS A 54 -12.25 -8.12 2.63
C LYS A 54 -11.32 -7.00 3.15
N THR A 55 -11.82 -5.78 3.31
CA THR A 55 -11.07 -4.65 3.89
C THR A 55 -10.55 -5.00 5.29
N PHE A 56 -11.36 -5.67 6.11
CA PHE A 56 -10.96 -6.11 7.44
C PHE A 56 -9.85 -7.15 7.36
N PHE A 57 -9.98 -8.12 6.45
CA PHE A 57 -8.99 -9.16 6.19
C PHE A 57 -7.65 -8.57 5.74
N VAL A 58 -7.62 -7.71 4.72
CA VAL A 58 -6.34 -7.13 4.23
C VAL A 58 -5.67 -6.24 5.26
N LYS A 59 -6.44 -5.54 6.10
CA LYS A 59 -5.89 -4.77 7.21
C LYS A 59 -5.30 -5.64 8.32
N GLN A 60 -5.90 -6.81 8.60
CA GLN A 60 -5.30 -7.79 9.50
C GLN A 60 -4.03 -8.41 8.91
N VAL A 61 -4.02 -8.76 7.62
CA VAL A 61 -2.82 -9.21 6.91
C VAL A 61 -1.72 -8.15 7.02
N LYS A 62 -2.02 -6.87 6.74
CA LYS A 62 -1.07 -5.76 6.92
C LYS A 62 -0.52 -5.70 8.34
N MET A 63 -1.39 -5.78 9.35
CA MET A 63 -1.00 -5.77 10.76
C MET A 63 -0.02 -6.90 11.09
N VAL A 64 -0.25 -8.11 10.57
CA VAL A 64 0.64 -9.26 10.79
C VAL A 64 1.98 -9.07 10.09
N LEU A 65 1.97 -8.68 8.81
CA LEU A 65 3.19 -8.43 8.02
C LEU A 65 4.07 -7.37 8.68
N GLU A 66 3.50 -6.26 9.13
CA GLU A 66 4.24 -5.19 9.81
C GLU A 66 4.76 -5.60 11.19
N SER A 67 3.96 -6.36 11.95
CA SER A 67 4.36 -6.81 13.28
C SER A 67 5.48 -7.86 13.22
N CYS A 68 5.45 -8.74 12.23
CA CYS A 68 6.44 -9.80 12.04
C CYS A 68 7.69 -9.33 11.28
N SER A 69 7.61 -8.24 10.50
CA SER A 69 8.77 -7.65 9.83
C SER A 69 9.89 -7.28 10.82
N PRO A 70 11.17 -7.47 10.48
CA PRO A 70 12.29 -7.00 11.31
C PRO A 70 12.38 -5.48 11.40
N ILE A 71 11.75 -4.73 10.52
CA ILE A 71 11.71 -3.26 10.58
C ILE A 71 11.00 -2.84 11.87
N LYS A 72 11.65 -2.01 12.66
CA LYS A 72 11.08 -1.47 13.90
C LYS A 72 9.97 -0.48 13.55
N SER A 73 8.72 -0.88 13.69
CA SER A 73 7.57 0.02 13.67
C SER A 73 7.20 0.45 15.08
N LYS A 74 6.60 1.63 15.22
CA LYS A 74 6.07 2.14 16.49
C LYS A 74 4.78 1.44 16.96
N SER A 75 4.40 0.31 16.36
CA SER A 75 3.17 -0.40 16.70
C SER A 75 3.24 -0.93 18.14
N GLU A 76 2.33 -0.45 18.97
CA GLU A 76 2.18 -0.89 20.37
C GLU A 76 1.78 -2.36 20.47
N TYR A 77 1.24 -2.95 19.40
CA TYR A 77 0.65 -4.30 19.38
C TYR A 77 1.58 -5.38 18.81
N ARG A 78 2.81 -5.02 18.47
CA ARG A 78 3.74 -5.91 17.78
C ARG A 78 3.96 -7.24 18.51
N ASP A 79 4.22 -7.18 19.81
CA ASP A 79 4.52 -8.37 20.62
C ASP A 79 3.30 -9.28 20.77
N GLU A 80 2.11 -8.69 20.86
CA GLU A 80 0.86 -9.45 20.93
C GLU A 80 0.59 -10.20 19.63
N VAL A 81 0.75 -9.54 18.48
CA VAL A 81 0.58 -10.16 17.16
C VAL A 81 1.61 -11.27 16.94
N LYS A 82 2.88 -11.06 17.31
CA LYS A 82 3.92 -12.09 17.24
C LYS A 82 3.62 -13.30 18.13
N THR A 83 3.02 -13.06 19.29
CA THR A 83 2.62 -14.15 20.19
C THR A 83 1.54 -15.04 19.54
N VAL A 84 0.54 -14.43 18.90
CA VAL A 84 -0.49 -15.18 18.15
C VAL A 84 0.14 -15.95 17.00
N TRP A 85 1.05 -15.29 16.23
CA TRP A 85 1.78 -15.94 15.14
C TRP A 85 2.52 -17.19 15.61
N LYS A 86 3.33 -17.06 16.67
CA LYS A 86 4.08 -18.19 17.25
C LYS A 86 3.18 -19.35 17.68
N ASN A 87 2.06 -19.05 18.36
CA ASN A 87 1.12 -20.06 18.81
C ASN A 87 0.55 -20.85 17.62
N TYR A 88 0.27 -20.18 16.51
CA TYR A 88 -0.23 -20.80 15.30
C TYR A 88 0.84 -21.65 14.60
N HIS A 89 2.10 -21.21 14.60
CA HIS A 89 3.23 -21.86 13.93
C HIS A 89 4.07 -22.74 14.88
N SER A 90 3.43 -23.38 15.85
CA SER A 90 4.07 -24.36 16.77
C SER A 90 5.25 -23.78 17.55
N GLY A 91 5.19 -22.52 17.93
CA GLY A 91 6.22 -21.81 18.70
C GLY A 91 7.38 -21.27 17.90
N LYS A 92 7.37 -21.37 16.58
CA LYS A 92 8.42 -20.81 15.72
C LYS A 92 8.38 -19.28 15.68
N GLU A 93 9.55 -18.68 15.72
CA GLU A 93 9.68 -17.24 15.47
C GLU A 93 9.31 -16.91 14.02
N PRO A 94 8.71 -15.73 13.78
CA PRO A 94 8.45 -15.28 12.43
C PRO A 94 9.77 -14.98 11.70
N GLU A 95 10.01 -15.64 10.58
CA GLU A 95 11.13 -15.41 9.68
C GLU A 95 10.65 -14.63 8.46
N PHE A 96 10.60 -13.30 8.59
CA PHE A 96 10.14 -12.38 7.55
C PHE A 96 11.30 -11.54 7.02
N GLN A 97 11.24 -11.25 5.73
CA GLN A 97 12.09 -10.22 5.13
C GLN A 97 11.75 -8.84 5.75
N ALA A 98 12.70 -7.91 5.68
CA ALA A 98 12.43 -6.54 6.04
C ALA A 98 11.44 -5.94 5.02
N GLN A 99 10.17 -5.80 5.42
CA GLN A 99 9.11 -5.37 4.50
C GLN A 99 8.33 -4.16 5.04
N LEU A 100 8.04 -3.25 4.11
CA LEU A 100 7.15 -2.13 4.31
C LEU A 100 5.78 -2.46 3.73
N CYS A 101 4.71 -2.16 4.47
CA CYS A 101 3.35 -2.34 4.00
C CYS A 101 2.66 -0.98 3.91
N VAL A 102 2.04 -0.70 2.78
CA VAL A 102 1.28 0.52 2.51
C VAL A 102 -0.16 0.15 2.18
N TYR A 103 -1.11 0.85 2.76
CA TYR A 103 -2.53 0.71 2.45
C TYR A 103 -3.01 1.95 1.70
N TYR A 104 -3.62 1.74 0.55
CA TYR A 104 -4.15 2.78 -0.31
C TYR A 104 -5.63 2.55 -0.57
N ASP A 105 -6.47 3.45 -0.09
CA ASP A 105 -7.89 3.49 -0.42
C ASP A 105 -8.05 4.22 -1.76
N ALA A 106 -8.31 3.45 -2.81
CA ALA A 106 -8.39 4.01 -4.15
C ALA A 106 -9.63 4.89 -4.33
N TRP A 107 -10.75 4.56 -3.65
CA TRP A 107 -11.98 5.34 -3.75
C TRP A 107 -11.89 6.69 -3.06
N GLU A 108 -11.24 6.77 -1.91
CA GLU A 108 -11.00 8.05 -1.22
C GLU A 108 -10.19 9.02 -2.09
N ASN A 109 -9.32 8.48 -2.95
CA ASN A 109 -8.40 9.24 -3.80
C ASN A 109 -8.82 9.30 -5.29
N ASP A 110 -10.01 8.85 -5.66
CA ASP A 110 -10.44 8.76 -7.08
C ASP A 110 -10.71 10.11 -7.75
N SER A 111 -10.66 11.19 -6.98
CA SER A 111 -10.73 12.58 -7.47
C SER A 111 -9.36 13.17 -7.83
N ASP A 112 -8.28 12.50 -7.46
CA ASP A 112 -6.93 12.98 -7.77
C ASP A 112 -6.64 12.92 -9.27
N GLY A 113 -5.90 13.91 -9.77
CA GLY A 113 -5.66 14.07 -11.20
C GLY A 113 -4.80 12.98 -11.82
N ASP A 114 -3.90 12.36 -11.05
CA ASP A 114 -3.03 11.27 -11.50
C ASP A 114 -2.97 10.15 -10.47
N PRO A 115 -3.50 8.95 -10.78
CA PRO A 115 -3.60 7.84 -9.83
C PRO A 115 -2.25 7.34 -9.29
N ILE A 116 -1.19 7.31 -10.12
CA ILE A 116 0.10 6.81 -9.67
C ILE A 116 0.80 7.80 -8.73
N LEU A 117 0.66 9.08 -8.97
CA LEU A 117 1.24 10.09 -8.10
C LEU A 117 0.50 10.16 -6.76
N SER A 118 -0.81 9.97 -6.76
CA SER A 118 -1.60 9.82 -5.54
C SER A 118 -1.15 8.60 -4.72
N LEU A 119 -0.97 7.45 -5.37
CA LEU A 119 -0.45 6.25 -4.73
C LEU A 119 0.98 6.44 -4.18
N VAL A 120 1.87 7.03 -4.98
CA VAL A 120 3.27 7.29 -4.57
C VAL A 120 3.32 8.27 -3.39
N TYR A 121 2.44 9.28 -3.37
CA TYR A 121 2.29 10.17 -2.23
C TYR A 121 1.87 9.42 -0.96
N SER A 122 0.91 8.51 -1.08
CA SER A 122 0.48 7.67 0.03
C SER A 122 1.61 6.75 0.53
N ILE A 123 2.44 6.20 -0.37
CA ILE A 123 3.64 5.44 -0.02
C ILE A 123 4.60 6.34 0.76
N LEU A 124 4.91 7.51 0.22
CA LEU A 124 5.83 8.47 0.86
C LEU A 124 5.39 8.80 2.28
N GLN A 125 4.12 9.18 2.48
CA GLN A 125 3.60 9.56 3.79
C GLN A 125 3.66 8.40 4.80
N GLN A 126 3.14 7.22 4.43
CA GLN A 126 3.08 6.08 5.36
C GLN A 126 4.47 5.54 5.71
N VAL A 127 5.44 5.66 4.81
CA VAL A 127 6.82 5.27 5.09
C VAL A 127 7.50 6.31 5.97
N ASP A 128 7.32 7.61 5.72
CA ASP A 128 7.91 8.68 6.54
C ASP A 128 7.39 8.66 7.98
N GLU A 129 6.10 8.36 8.18
CA GLU A 129 5.52 8.18 9.52
C GLU A 129 6.19 7.07 10.32
N LYS A 130 6.57 5.97 9.67
CA LYS A 130 7.19 4.79 10.29
C LYS A 130 8.69 4.95 10.46
N THR A 131 9.34 5.42 9.43
CA THR A 131 10.79 5.60 9.33
C THR A 131 11.07 6.94 8.64
N PRO A 132 11.22 8.04 9.39
CA PRO A 132 11.40 9.38 8.82
C PRO A 132 12.56 9.45 7.84
N PHE A 133 12.35 10.15 6.74
CA PHE A 133 13.38 10.37 5.73
C PHE A 133 14.41 11.40 6.17
N PRO A 134 15.69 11.26 5.78
CA PRO A 134 16.68 12.30 5.95
C PRO A 134 16.23 13.59 5.24
N LYS A 135 16.34 14.74 5.92
CA LYS A 135 15.88 16.05 5.41
C LYS A 135 16.59 16.52 4.14
N ASP A 136 17.70 15.92 3.79
CA ASP A 136 18.60 16.27 2.67
C ASP A 136 18.50 15.26 1.51
N ASN A 137 17.53 14.35 1.53
CA ASN A 137 17.36 13.40 0.44
C ASN A 137 16.59 14.01 -0.73
N LYS A 138 17.33 14.37 -1.78
CA LYS A 138 16.80 15.08 -2.96
C LYS A 138 15.73 14.30 -3.75
N ILE A 139 15.75 12.95 -3.67
CA ILE A 139 14.75 12.11 -4.37
C ILE A 139 13.41 12.25 -3.68
N PHE A 140 13.40 12.15 -2.35
CA PHE A 140 12.17 12.32 -1.57
C PHE A 140 11.59 13.72 -1.69
N GLU A 141 12.43 14.76 -1.68
CA GLU A 141 11.98 16.13 -1.93
C GLU A 141 11.33 16.29 -3.31
N LYS A 142 11.90 15.72 -4.36
CA LYS A 142 11.33 15.75 -5.72
C LYS A 142 9.98 15.04 -5.79
N VAL A 143 9.87 13.85 -5.20
CA VAL A 143 8.62 13.08 -5.21
C VAL A 143 7.55 13.78 -4.38
N ALA A 144 7.90 14.32 -3.22
CA ALA A 144 6.99 15.12 -2.41
C ALA A 144 6.47 16.34 -3.18
N ALA A 145 7.34 17.05 -3.87
CA ALA A 145 6.96 18.21 -4.69
C ALA A 145 6.04 17.82 -5.86
N LEU A 146 6.29 16.67 -6.52
CA LEU A 146 5.39 16.15 -7.56
C LEU A 146 4.02 15.78 -7.01
N ALA A 147 3.99 15.14 -5.86
CA ALA A 147 2.76 14.71 -5.21
C ALA A 147 1.94 15.90 -4.68
N ASP A 148 2.59 16.91 -4.12
CA ASP A 148 1.96 18.15 -3.67
C ASP A 148 1.25 18.89 -4.81
N CYS A 149 1.80 18.83 -6.03
CA CYS A 149 1.16 19.43 -7.21
C CYS A 149 -0.21 18.82 -7.52
N ILE A 150 -0.45 17.57 -7.18
CA ILE A 150 -1.67 16.83 -7.53
C ILE A 150 -2.71 16.92 -6.43
N THR A 151 -2.27 16.90 -5.18
CA THR A 151 -3.16 17.04 -4.02
C THR A 151 -3.64 18.47 -3.79
N GLY A 152 -3.21 19.43 -4.64
CA GLY A 152 -3.61 20.83 -4.55
C GLY A 152 -3.03 21.58 -3.33
N LYS A 153 -2.08 20.97 -2.63
CA LYS A 153 -1.41 21.57 -1.45
C LYS A 153 -0.18 22.39 -1.81
N SER A 154 0.22 22.36 -3.09
CA SER A 154 1.43 23.03 -3.57
C SER A 154 1.21 24.51 -3.91
N THR A 155 2.15 25.33 -3.52
CA THR A 155 2.26 26.72 -3.93
C THR A 155 2.70 26.81 -5.40
N THR A 156 2.14 27.78 -6.10
CA THR A 156 2.19 28.16 -7.53
C THR A 156 3.50 27.95 -8.30
N ALA A 157 4.66 27.84 -7.67
CA ALA A 157 5.96 27.83 -8.35
C ALA A 157 6.26 26.55 -9.16
N VAL A 158 5.79 25.38 -8.71
CA VAL A 158 6.01 24.11 -9.42
C VAL A 158 5.03 23.96 -10.59
N LEU A 159 3.79 24.45 -10.44
CA LEU A 159 2.79 24.50 -11.52
C LEU A 159 3.21 25.42 -12.68
N GLU A 160 3.91 26.52 -12.41
CA GLU A 160 4.42 27.42 -13.45
C GLU A 160 5.57 26.80 -14.26
N SER A 161 6.43 25.99 -13.62
CA SER A 161 7.49 25.26 -14.33
C SER A 161 6.95 24.11 -15.21
N MET A 162 5.70 23.71 -15.00
CA MET A 162 5.03 22.64 -15.76
C MET A 162 4.21 23.13 -16.96
N LYS A 163 4.02 24.43 -17.14
CA LYS A 163 3.35 24.98 -18.32
C LYS A 163 4.32 24.98 -19.51
N SER A 164 4.11 24.08 -20.46
CA SER A 164 4.81 24.06 -21.73
C SER A 164 3.85 23.88 -22.88
N ASP A 165 4.15 24.56 -24.00
CA ASP A 165 3.28 24.64 -25.17
C ASP A 165 3.59 23.57 -26.24
N SER A 166 4.41 22.54 -25.97
CA SER A 166 4.78 21.55 -26.96
C SER A 166 4.56 20.09 -26.51
N VAL A 167 4.05 19.24 -27.40
CA VAL A 167 3.86 17.80 -27.21
C VAL A 167 5.17 17.08 -26.81
N LEU A 168 6.31 17.59 -27.30
CA LEU A 168 7.63 17.03 -26.96
C LEU A 168 8.03 17.32 -25.52
N ASP A 169 7.62 18.44 -24.98
CA ASP A 169 7.91 18.79 -23.58
C ASP A 169 7.01 18.00 -22.63
N ASP A 170 5.77 17.72 -23.02
CA ASP A 170 4.87 16.85 -22.25
C ASP A 170 5.39 15.41 -22.20
N LEU A 171 5.92 14.89 -23.30
CA LEU A 171 6.57 13.58 -23.34
C LEU A 171 7.85 13.52 -22.50
N ARG A 172 8.68 14.59 -22.54
CA ARG A 172 9.87 14.68 -21.70
C ARG A 172 9.53 14.76 -20.22
N LYS A 173 8.49 15.51 -19.85
CA LYS A 173 7.96 15.61 -18.49
C LYS A 173 7.43 14.26 -18.00
N SER A 174 6.61 13.58 -18.81
CA SER A 174 6.08 12.27 -18.48
C SER A 174 7.20 11.25 -18.23
N LYS A 175 8.24 11.22 -19.08
CA LYS A 175 9.41 10.37 -18.89
C LYS A 175 10.21 10.75 -17.65
N SER A 176 10.34 12.03 -17.35
CA SER A 176 11.03 12.53 -16.15
C SER A 176 10.27 12.14 -14.88
N ILE A 177 8.93 12.23 -14.87
CA ILE A 177 8.09 11.79 -13.75
C ILE A 177 8.24 10.28 -13.56
N HIS A 178 8.16 9.51 -14.64
CA HIS A 178 8.34 8.06 -14.59
C HIS A 178 9.69 7.70 -13.95
N SER A 179 10.81 8.24 -14.48
CA SER A 179 12.13 7.93 -13.93
C SER A 179 12.28 8.35 -12.48
N THR A 180 11.69 9.46 -12.07
CA THR A 180 11.73 9.92 -10.67
C THR A 180 10.98 8.99 -9.73
N ILE A 181 9.83 8.47 -10.15
CA ILE A 181 9.06 7.51 -9.33
C ILE A 181 9.80 6.18 -9.21
N VAL A 182 10.33 5.65 -10.31
CA VAL A 182 11.09 4.39 -10.30
C VAL A 182 12.33 4.55 -9.42
N GLU A 183 13.10 5.63 -9.58
CA GLU A 183 14.27 5.95 -8.76
C GLU A 183 13.91 6.04 -7.25
N PHE A 184 12.74 6.62 -6.94
CA PHE A 184 12.25 6.69 -5.56
C PHE A 184 11.94 5.29 -4.99
N LEU A 185 11.23 4.45 -5.75
CA LEU A 185 10.88 3.10 -5.31
C LEU A 185 12.12 2.21 -5.13
N ASP A 186 13.06 2.30 -6.05
CA ASP A 186 14.33 1.57 -5.96
C ASP A 186 15.14 2.02 -4.75
N HIS A 187 15.27 3.33 -4.54
CA HIS A 187 15.99 3.88 -3.38
C HIS A 187 15.32 3.52 -2.05
N LEU A 188 13.98 3.50 -2.01
CA LEU A 188 13.22 3.05 -0.87
C LEU A 188 13.56 1.59 -0.51
N LEU A 189 13.63 0.72 -1.52
CA LEU A 189 13.92 -0.70 -1.37
C LEU A 189 15.40 -0.96 -1.05
N GLU A 190 16.32 -0.12 -1.51
CA GLU A 190 17.74 -0.26 -1.19
C GLU A 190 18.07 0.16 0.25
N GLU A 191 17.44 1.23 0.73
CA GLU A 191 17.81 1.82 2.02
C GLU A 191 16.93 1.36 3.19
N ARG A 192 15.67 0.95 2.92
CA ARG A 192 14.66 0.83 3.97
C ARG A 192 14.07 -0.56 4.13
N ALA A 193 13.99 -1.33 3.06
CA ALA A 193 13.31 -2.62 3.10
C ALA A 193 13.79 -3.56 2.00
N ASP A 194 13.70 -4.85 2.24
CA ASP A 194 13.90 -5.87 1.20
C ASP A 194 12.67 -5.97 0.28
N ARG A 195 11.48 -5.57 0.79
CA ARG A 195 10.21 -5.69 0.06
C ARG A 195 9.24 -4.56 0.40
N LEU A 196 8.46 -4.15 -0.61
CA LEU A 196 7.31 -3.26 -0.47
C LEU A 196 6.02 -4.02 -0.81
N VAL A 197 5.08 -4.04 0.11
CA VAL A 197 3.73 -4.60 -0.11
C VAL A 197 2.74 -3.45 -0.18
N VAL A 198 2.11 -3.27 -1.33
CA VAL A 198 1.12 -2.22 -1.60
C VAL A 198 -0.26 -2.84 -1.64
N ILE A 199 -1.11 -2.47 -0.70
CA ILE A 199 -2.50 -2.92 -0.61
C ILE A 199 -3.39 -1.83 -1.19
N ILE A 200 -4.10 -2.16 -2.27
CA ILE A 200 -5.02 -1.25 -2.97
C ILE A 200 -6.44 -1.74 -2.72
N ASP A 201 -7.18 -0.95 -1.97
CA ASP A 201 -8.55 -1.28 -1.57
C ASP A 201 -9.59 -0.42 -2.30
N GLU A 202 -10.83 -0.90 -2.38
CA GLU A 202 -12.00 -0.20 -2.92
C GLU A 202 -11.84 0.27 -4.39
N LEU A 203 -11.02 -0.45 -5.20
CA LEU A 203 -10.77 -0.09 -6.60
C LEU A 203 -12.03 -0.20 -7.47
N ASP A 204 -12.91 -1.12 -7.15
CA ASP A 204 -14.19 -1.35 -7.83
C ASP A 204 -15.21 -0.22 -7.62
N ARG A 205 -15.02 0.62 -6.61
CA ARG A 205 -15.86 1.81 -6.35
C ARG A 205 -15.41 3.07 -7.06
N CYS A 206 -14.20 3.06 -7.60
CA CYS A 206 -13.63 4.20 -8.29
C CYS A 206 -14.33 4.48 -9.61
N LYS A 207 -14.16 5.70 -10.11
CA LYS A 207 -14.47 6.03 -11.50
C LYS A 207 -13.76 5.06 -12.43
N PRO A 208 -14.43 4.47 -13.45
CA PRO A 208 -13.84 3.45 -14.31
C PRO A 208 -12.51 3.87 -14.94
N ASN A 209 -12.40 5.11 -15.39
CA ASN A 209 -11.16 5.64 -15.97
C ASN A 209 -10.01 5.68 -14.96
N TYR A 210 -10.30 6.04 -13.71
CA TYR A 210 -9.30 6.07 -12.64
C TYR A 210 -8.77 4.66 -12.34
N ALA A 211 -9.69 3.71 -12.16
CA ALA A 211 -9.33 2.32 -11.88
C ALA A 211 -8.47 1.69 -12.98
N VAL A 212 -8.85 1.88 -14.25
CA VAL A 212 -8.07 1.38 -15.41
C VAL A 212 -6.69 2.03 -15.45
N GLN A 213 -6.61 3.36 -15.32
CA GLN A 213 -5.34 4.07 -15.31
C GLN A 213 -4.43 3.64 -14.16
N LEU A 214 -4.99 3.42 -12.96
CA LEU A 214 -4.20 2.95 -11.82
C LEU A 214 -3.60 1.57 -12.09
N LEU A 215 -4.40 0.62 -12.59
CA LEU A 215 -3.92 -0.72 -12.93
C LEU A 215 -2.84 -0.73 -14.03
N GLU A 216 -3.05 0.05 -15.10
CA GLU A 216 -2.06 0.20 -16.16
C GLU A 216 -0.75 0.78 -15.63
N LYS A 217 -0.83 1.81 -14.80
CA LYS A 217 0.35 2.45 -14.23
C LYS A 217 1.07 1.55 -13.22
N ILE A 218 0.36 0.83 -12.36
CA ILE A 218 0.97 -0.15 -11.44
C ILE A 218 1.84 -1.14 -12.24
N LYS A 219 1.32 -1.69 -13.33
CA LYS A 219 2.06 -2.62 -14.17
C LYS A 219 3.36 -2.04 -14.73
N HIS A 220 3.41 -0.73 -14.98
CA HIS A 220 4.58 -0.07 -15.56
C HIS A 220 5.57 0.48 -14.53
N TYR A 221 5.10 0.81 -13.34
CA TYR A 221 5.93 1.43 -12.31
C TYR A 221 6.39 0.46 -11.23
N PHE A 222 5.66 -0.66 -11.03
CA PHE A 222 5.99 -1.68 -10.05
C PHE A 222 6.62 -2.91 -10.70
N ASP A 223 7.58 -2.66 -11.61
CA ASP A 223 8.34 -3.71 -12.32
C ASP A 223 9.53 -4.26 -11.49
N ASN A 224 9.77 -3.70 -10.30
CA ASN A 224 10.80 -4.16 -9.39
C ASN A 224 10.34 -5.45 -8.69
N GLU A 225 11.16 -6.52 -8.76
CA GLU A 225 10.88 -7.85 -8.21
C GLU A 225 10.54 -7.85 -6.72
N ARG A 226 10.93 -6.80 -6.00
CA ARG A 226 10.68 -6.63 -4.57
C ARG A 226 9.36 -5.92 -4.25
N ILE A 227 8.50 -5.65 -5.23
CA ILE A 227 7.20 -4.99 -5.03
C ILE A 227 6.06 -5.99 -5.22
N LEU A 228 5.26 -6.18 -4.18
CA LEU A 228 4.01 -6.94 -4.25
C LEU A 228 2.83 -6.00 -4.20
N SER A 229 1.86 -6.17 -5.09
CA SER A 229 0.59 -5.44 -5.05
C SER A 229 -0.57 -6.38 -4.74
N LEU A 230 -1.34 -6.04 -3.71
CA LEU A 230 -2.58 -6.70 -3.35
C LEU A 230 -3.73 -5.80 -3.77
N ILE A 231 -4.53 -6.25 -4.73
CA ILE A 231 -5.63 -5.46 -5.29
C ILE A 231 -6.94 -6.06 -4.84
N HIS A 232 -7.69 -5.31 -4.07
CA HIS A 232 -9.01 -5.72 -3.62
C HIS A 232 -10.06 -5.37 -4.68
N ILE A 233 -10.79 -6.39 -5.12
CA ILE A 233 -11.88 -6.28 -6.10
C ILE A 233 -13.12 -6.95 -5.51
N SER A 234 -14.27 -6.28 -5.59
CA SER A 234 -15.55 -6.93 -5.27
C SER A 234 -16.20 -7.43 -6.56
N GLU A 235 -16.78 -8.62 -6.52
CA GLU A 235 -17.66 -9.03 -7.60
C GLU A 235 -18.81 -8.03 -7.74
N PRO A 236 -19.09 -7.52 -8.96
CA PRO A 236 -20.29 -6.73 -9.18
C PRO A 236 -21.48 -7.60 -8.79
N THR A 237 -22.26 -7.15 -7.82
CA THR A 237 -23.54 -7.77 -7.50
C THR A 237 -24.37 -7.77 -8.80
N ARG A 238 -24.47 -8.94 -9.44
CA ARG A 238 -25.41 -9.09 -10.56
C ARG A 238 -26.80 -8.78 -10.03
N PRO A 239 -27.54 -7.90 -10.71
CA PRO A 239 -28.93 -7.59 -10.32
C PRO A 239 -29.81 -8.83 -10.41
#